data_0e67e554efa4369858f4e7c0965cf3a2
#
_entry.id   0e67e554efa4369858f4e7c0965cf3a2
#
_cell.length_a   1.000
_cell.length_b   1.000
_cell.length_c   1.000
_cell.angle_alpha   90.00
_cell.angle_beta   90.00
_cell.angle_gamma   90.00
#
_symmetry.space_group_name_H-M   'P 1'
#
loop_
_entity.id
_entity.type
_entity.pdbx_description
1 polymer ?
#
loop_
_entity_poly.entity_id
_entity_poly.type
_entity_poly.pdbx_seq_one_letter_code
_entity_poly.pdbx_strand_id
1 'polypeptide(L)'
;MLKRVLPAVIVLLGLSLPLVAQPAADDATLITSEDLRISGETEVGPALTLYRRDLFSTVDGAVLLNGLPALTLLDGRRFPISSALGRMGHAPVVNFPVAFLEAVEVKKGGPALRHGSDSPVGTVDLRLKRLDYGGEVGFFYGKSSGDYGREDFSAHIISGIGNEKFNITVGAAYQETTFKVPRRFR
;
A
#
# COMPACT_ATOMS: atom_id res chain seq x y z
N MET A 1 -59.15 60.87 -9.18
CA MET A 1 -57.67 60.71 -9.28
C MET A 1 -57.27 59.30 -9.00
N LEU A 2 -57.05 58.54 -10.04
CA LEU A 2 -56.78 57.11 -9.95
C LEU A 2 -55.29 56.86 -10.14
N LYS A 3 -54.56 56.54 -9.07
CA LYS A 3 -53.10 56.20 -9.12
C LYS A 3 -52.96 54.77 -9.61
N ARG A 4 -52.46 54.63 -10.85
CA ARG A 4 -52.03 53.32 -11.36
C ARG A 4 -50.72 52.93 -10.74
N VAL A 5 -50.72 51.78 -10.00
CA VAL A 5 -49.53 51.12 -9.50
C VAL A 5 -49.13 50.10 -10.54
N LEU A 6 -47.95 50.25 -11.15
CA LEU A 6 -47.34 49.30 -12.05
C LEU A 6 -46.66 48.18 -11.19
N PRO A 7 -46.90 46.90 -11.44
CA PRO A 7 -46.14 45.83 -10.79
C PRO A 7 -44.80 45.68 -11.52
N ALA A 8 -43.73 45.82 -10.76
CA ALA A 8 -42.37 45.49 -11.21
C ALA A 8 -42.21 43.96 -11.26
N VAL A 9 -42.08 43.44 -12.47
CA VAL A 9 -41.75 42.03 -12.71
C VAL A 9 -40.24 41.88 -12.59
N ILE A 10 -39.78 41.28 -11.47
CA ILE A 10 -38.37 40.89 -11.28
C ILE A 10 -38.16 39.56 -11.98
N VAL A 11 -37.51 39.59 -13.14
CA VAL A 11 -37.04 38.37 -13.82
C VAL A 11 -35.73 37.94 -13.19
N LEU A 12 -35.78 36.90 -12.34
CA LEU A 12 -34.59 36.25 -11.80
C LEU A 12 -34.03 35.35 -12.91
N LEU A 13 -33.00 35.82 -13.64
CA LEU A 13 -32.19 34.96 -14.50
C LEU A 13 -31.30 34.11 -13.64
N GLY A 14 -31.68 32.85 -13.44
CA GLY A 14 -30.83 31.85 -12.82
C GLY A 14 -29.65 31.52 -13.75
N LEU A 15 -28.46 32.09 -13.46
CA LEU A 15 -27.21 31.64 -14.08
C LEU A 15 -26.88 30.27 -13.49
N SER A 16 -27.27 29.19 -14.17
CA SER A 16 -26.74 27.86 -13.91
C SER A 16 -25.29 27.79 -14.45
N LEU A 17 -24.31 28.07 -13.58
CA LEU A 17 -22.91 27.78 -13.88
C LEU A 17 -22.77 26.27 -13.96
N PRO A 18 -22.19 25.70 -15.04
CA PRO A 18 -21.86 24.31 -15.08
C PRO A 18 -20.82 24.09 -13.98
N LEU A 19 -21.18 23.31 -12.98
CA LEU A 19 -20.24 22.78 -11.98
C LEU A 19 -19.32 21.83 -12.74
N VAL A 20 -18.21 22.34 -13.28
CA VAL A 20 -17.14 21.52 -13.81
C VAL A 20 -16.58 20.78 -12.61
N ALA A 21 -16.94 19.49 -12.48
CA ALA A 21 -16.33 18.60 -11.52
C ALA A 21 -14.82 18.64 -11.81
N GLN A 22 -14.06 19.31 -10.96
CA GLN A 22 -12.60 19.20 -10.97
C GLN A 22 -12.29 17.70 -10.89
N PRO A 23 -11.48 17.15 -11.82
CA PRO A 23 -10.96 15.80 -11.62
C PRO A 23 -10.30 15.81 -10.27
N ALA A 24 -10.76 14.93 -9.36
CA ALA A 24 -10.15 14.75 -8.07
C ALA A 24 -8.67 14.55 -8.33
N ALA A 25 -7.82 15.45 -7.81
CA ALA A 25 -6.39 15.32 -7.90
C ALA A 25 -6.08 13.88 -7.46
N ASP A 26 -5.35 13.14 -8.29
CA ASP A 26 -4.97 11.77 -8.01
C ASP A 26 -3.98 11.87 -6.84
N ASP A 27 -4.52 11.86 -5.62
CA ASP A 27 -3.78 12.05 -4.37
C ASP A 27 -3.06 10.72 -4.06
N ALA A 28 -2.23 10.31 -5.03
CA ALA A 28 -1.42 9.12 -4.96
C ALA A 28 -0.12 9.44 -4.22
N THR A 29 0.09 8.79 -3.11
CA THR A 29 1.37 8.83 -2.39
C THR A 29 2.23 7.66 -2.87
N LEU A 30 3.40 7.95 -3.44
CA LEU A 30 4.39 6.96 -3.84
C LEU A 30 5.45 6.83 -2.74
N ILE A 31 5.65 5.63 -2.25
CA ILE A 31 6.67 5.26 -1.27
C ILE A 31 7.65 4.33 -1.96
N THR A 32 8.89 4.73 -2.11
CA THR A 32 9.89 3.92 -2.80
C THR A 32 10.39 2.76 -1.93
N SER A 33 10.97 1.75 -2.53
CA SER A 33 11.61 0.67 -1.77
C SER A 33 12.77 1.16 -0.92
N GLU A 34 13.45 2.22 -1.34
CA GLU A 34 14.52 2.84 -0.55
C GLU A 34 13.97 3.49 0.71
N ASP A 35 12.84 4.21 0.61
CA ASP A 35 12.14 4.76 1.78
C ASP A 35 11.76 3.67 2.78
N LEU A 36 11.29 2.52 2.30
CA LEU A 36 10.94 1.39 3.16
C LEU A 36 12.18 0.74 3.80
N ARG A 37 13.29 0.68 3.09
CA ARG A 37 14.57 0.14 3.62
C ARG A 37 15.10 0.94 4.81
N ILE A 38 14.82 2.24 4.89
CA ILE A 38 15.20 3.09 6.02
C ILE A 38 14.59 2.57 7.34
N SER A 39 13.43 1.89 7.28
CA SER A 39 12.83 1.27 8.46
C SER A 39 13.64 0.13 9.07
N GLY A 40 14.56 -0.46 8.31
CA GLY A 40 15.31 -1.66 8.69
C GLY A 40 14.51 -2.95 8.67
N GLU A 41 13.26 -2.89 8.22
CA GLU A 41 12.37 -4.06 8.11
C GLU A 41 12.52 -4.72 6.74
N THR A 42 12.43 -6.03 6.73
CA THR A 42 12.54 -6.84 5.51
C THR A 42 11.19 -7.14 4.87
N GLU A 43 10.11 -6.94 5.61
CA GLU A 43 8.72 -7.19 5.21
C GLU A 43 7.97 -5.87 5.02
N VAL A 44 7.08 -5.83 4.03
CA VAL A 44 6.35 -4.62 3.62
C VAL A 44 5.42 -4.09 4.71
N GLY A 45 4.70 -4.95 5.42
CA GLY A 45 3.75 -4.52 6.44
C GLY A 45 4.41 -3.75 7.58
N PRO A 46 5.39 -4.33 8.28
CA PRO A 46 6.17 -3.63 9.28
C PRO A 46 6.86 -2.38 8.74
N ALA A 47 7.47 -2.45 7.54
CA ALA A 47 8.16 -1.34 6.92
C ALA A 47 7.23 -0.13 6.68
N LEU A 48 6.04 -0.34 6.11
CA LEU A 48 5.03 0.70 5.92
C LEU A 48 4.58 1.32 7.25
N THR A 49 4.34 0.47 8.25
CA THR A 49 3.88 0.92 9.57
C THR A 49 4.95 1.74 10.29
N LEU A 50 6.23 1.41 10.15
CA LEU A 50 7.32 2.17 10.75
C LEU A 50 7.60 3.48 9.98
N TYR A 51 7.57 3.44 8.66
CA TYR A 51 7.85 4.59 7.81
C TYR A 51 6.75 5.65 7.86
N ARG A 52 5.47 5.25 7.83
CA ARG A 52 4.31 6.14 7.83
C ARG A 52 3.26 5.69 8.86
N ARG A 53 3.59 5.84 10.13
CA ARG A 53 2.71 5.53 11.27
C ARG A 53 1.41 6.35 11.30
N ASP A 54 1.42 7.49 10.64
CA ASP A 54 0.26 8.36 10.46
C ASP A 54 -0.78 7.76 9.51
N LEU A 55 -0.34 6.90 8.59
CA LEU A 55 -1.20 6.29 7.56
C LEU A 55 -1.47 4.81 7.81
N PHE A 56 -0.45 4.07 8.23
CA PHE A 56 -0.50 2.62 8.29
C PHE A 56 -0.50 2.08 9.70
N SER A 57 -1.27 1.03 9.89
CA SER A 57 -1.22 0.16 11.05
C SER A 57 -1.37 -1.29 10.62
N THR A 58 -1.00 -2.23 11.47
CA THR A 58 -1.14 -3.66 11.19
C THR A 58 -1.99 -4.31 12.27
N VAL A 59 -2.96 -5.12 11.85
CA VAL A 59 -3.79 -5.93 12.74
C VAL A 59 -3.93 -7.32 12.14
N ASP A 60 -3.58 -8.35 12.90
CA ASP A 60 -3.69 -9.77 12.51
C ASP A 60 -3.08 -10.08 11.13
N GLY A 61 -1.97 -9.44 10.80
CA GLY A 61 -1.27 -9.62 9.53
C GLY A 61 -1.84 -8.84 8.35
N ALA A 62 -2.88 -8.05 8.54
CA ALA A 62 -3.41 -7.14 7.54
C ALA A 62 -2.83 -5.72 7.71
N VAL A 63 -2.56 -5.06 6.60
CA VAL A 63 -2.21 -3.63 6.59
C VAL A 63 -3.48 -2.82 6.52
N LEU A 64 -3.65 -1.92 7.47
CA LEU A 64 -4.75 -0.97 7.52
C LEU A 64 -4.28 0.42 7.08
N LEU A 65 -5.09 1.10 6.30
CA LEU A 65 -4.90 2.50 5.92
C LEU A 65 -5.87 3.36 6.75
N ASN A 66 -5.33 4.28 7.55
CA ASN A 66 -6.12 5.09 8.50
C ASN A 66 -7.00 4.23 9.45
N GLY A 67 -6.49 3.09 9.88
CA GLY A 67 -7.20 2.17 10.77
C GLY A 67 -8.30 1.32 10.13
N LEU A 68 -8.45 1.38 8.81
CA LEU A 68 -9.46 0.62 8.07
C LEU A 68 -8.81 -0.27 7.00
N PRO A 69 -9.41 -1.42 6.66
CA PRO A 69 -8.90 -2.29 5.62
C PRO A 69 -8.81 -1.59 4.27
N ALA A 70 -7.65 -1.65 3.64
CA ALA A 70 -7.41 -1.17 2.29
C ALA A 70 -7.31 -2.34 1.32
N LEU A 71 -7.74 -2.12 0.08
CA LEU A 71 -7.56 -3.11 -0.97
C LEU A 71 -6.09 -3.16 -1.37
N THR A 72 -5.49 -4.34 -1.24
CA THR A 72 -4.11 -4.55 -1.68
C THR A 72 -4.08 -5.04 -3.13
N LEU A 73 -3.23 -4.39 -3.91
CA LEU A 73 -2.96 -4.73 -5.30
C LEU A 73 -1.50 -5.16 -5.45
N LEU A 74 -1.23 -5.91 -6.50
CA LEU A 74 0.10 -6.26 -6.98
C LEU A 74 0.18 -5.90 -8.46
N ASP A 75 0.97 -4.89 -8.81
CA ASP A 75 1.05 -4.32 -10.16
C ASP A 75 -0.34 -4.00 -10.74
N GLY A 76 -1.20 -3.34 -9.95
CA GLY A 76 -2.55 -2.94 -10.33
C GLY A 76 -3.59 -4.07 -10.36
N ARG A 77 -3.21 -5.31 -10.04
CA ARG A 77 -4.11 -6.47 -9.94
C ARG A 77 -4.38 -6.80 -8.49
N ARG A 78 -5.57 -7.31 -8.19
CA ARG A 78 -5.89 -7.75 -6.82
C ARG A 78 -4.84 -8.76 -6.34
N PHE A 79 -4.28 -8.48 -5.18
CA PHE A 79 -3.34 -9.42 -4.56
C PHE A 79 -4.03 -10.76 -4.32
N PRO A 80 -3.40 -11.90 -4.67
CA PRO A 80 -4.02 -13.20 -4.48
C PRO A 80 -4.28 -13.46 -3.00
N ILE A 81 -5.56 -13.67 -2.67
CA ILE A 81 -5.99 -14.00 -1.32
C ILE A 81 -5.92 -15.50 -1.17
N SER A 82 -5.11 -15.98 -0.24
CA SER A 82 -5.15 -17.38 0.16
C SER A 82 -5.95 -17.51 1.45
N SER A 83 -7.01 -18.30 1.43
CA SER A 83 -7.82 -18.62 2.61
C SER A 83 -7.00 -19.30 3.73
N ALA A 84 -5.85 -19.90 3.36
CA ALA A 84 -4.92 -20.53 4.29
C ALA A 84 -4.06 -19.50 5.07
N LEU A 85 -3.95 -18.25 4.59
CA LEU A 85 -3.05 -17.24 5.12
C LEU A 85 -3.76 -16.09 5.83
N GLY A 86 -5.08 -16.02 5.84
CA GLY A 86 -5.78 -14.93 6.50
C GLY A 86 -7.20 -15.29 6.96
N ARG A 87 -7.44 -15.24 8.26
CA ARG A 87 -8.76 -15.44 8.84
C ARG A 87 -9.78 -14.36 8.44
N MET A 88 -9.33 -13.24 7.90
CA MET A 88 -10.17 -12.08 7.55
C MET A 88 -10.23 -11.79 6.04
N GLY A 89 -9.78 -12.70 5.17
CA GLY A 89 -9.83 -12.49 3.70
C GLY A 89 -8.94 -11.35 3.20
N HIS A 90 -8.03 -10.84 4.02
CA HIS A 90 -7.05 -9.84 3.60
C HIS A 90 -5.78 -10.51 3.09
N ALA A 91 -5.20 -9.92 2.05
CA ALA A 91 -3.93 -10.41 1.53
C ALA A 91 -2.83 -10.29 2.59
N PRO A 92 -1.98 -11.32 2.77
CA PRO A 92 -0.86 -11.28 3.70
C PRO A 92 0.27 -10.41 3.15
N VAL A 93 -0.01 -9.12 2.99
CA VAL A 93 0.97 -8.10 2.56
C VAL A 93 2.10 -8.00 3.55
N VAL A 94 1.80 -8.33 4.82
CA VAL A 94 2.76 -8.24 5.92
C VAL A 94 4.04 -8.99 5.61
N ASN A 95 3.94 -10.18 5.03
CA ASN A 95 5.10 -11.04 4.78
C ASN A 95 5.71 -10.87 3.38
N PHE A 96 5.27 -9.87 2.61
CA PHE A 96 5.84 -9.65 1.29
C PHE A 96 7.22 -8.97 1.43
N PRO A 97 8.29 -9.48 0.78
CA PRO A 97 9.62 -8.91 0.92
C PRO A 97 9.76 -7.53 0.28
N VAL A 98 10.27 -6.55 1.04
CA VAL A 98 10.57 -5.20 0.54
C VAL A 98 11.56 -5.25 -0.64
N ALA A 99 12.48 -6.23 -0.64
CA ALA A 99 13.48 -6.37 -1.69
C ALA A 99 12.89 -6.57 -3.09
N PHE A 100 11.66 -7.10 -3.21
CA PHE A 100 11.00 -7.33 -4.50
C PHE A 100 10.21 -6.13 -5.00
N LEU A 101 10.08 -5.08 -4.19
CA LEU A 101 9.33 -3.89 -4.57
C LEU A 101 10.23 -2.84 -5.22
N GLU A 102 9.69 -2.18 -6.21
CA GLU A 102 10.15 -0.90 -6.71
C GLU A 102 9.57 0.24 -5.85
N ALA A 103 8.27 0.18 -5.61
CA ALA A 103 7.54 1.17 -4.84
C ALA A 103 6.22 0.61 -4.31
N VAL A 104 5.61 1.35 -3.39
CA VAL A 104 4.22 1.18 -2.94
C VAL A 104 3.45 2.44 -3.30
N GLU A 105 2.41 2.29 -4.10
CA GLU A 105 1.50 3.38 -4.47
C GLU A 105 0.24 3.32 -3.62
N VAL A 106 -0.01 4.41 -2.89
CA VAL A 106 -1.19 4.54 -2.02
C VAL A 106 -2.16 5.53 -2.63
N LYS A 107 -3.36 5.08 -2.95
CA LYS A 107 -4.44 5.93 -3.47
C LYS A 107 -5.57 5.99 -2.46
N LYS A 108 -5.95 7.19 -2.05
CA LYS A 108 -7.05 7.45 -1.12
C LYS A 108 -8.30 7.91 -1.87
N GLY A 109 -9.47 7.56 -1.39
CA GLY A 109 -10.73 8.12 -1.86
C GLY A 109 -11.15 7.72 -3.28
N GLY A 110 -11.56 8.70 -4.09
CA GLY A 110 -12.19 8.52 -5.39
C GLY A 110 -11.52 7.55 -6.38
N PRO A 111 -10.19 7.56 -6.56
CA PRO A 111 -9.51 6.61 -7.45
C PRO A 111 -9.67 5.14 -7.05
N ALA A 112 -9.91 4.88 -5.77
CA ALA A 112 -10.16 3.54 -5.25
C ALA A 112 -11.51 2.98 -5.69
N LEU A 113 -12.47 3.83 -6.06
CA LEU A 113 -13.80 3.42 -6.53
C LEU A 113 -13.76 2.57 -7.81
N ARG A 114 -12.70 2.64 -8.59
CA ARG A 114 -12.50 1.75 -9.76
C ARG A 114 -12.43 0.26 -9.38
N HIS A 115 -12.13 -0.03 -8.12
CA HIS A 115 -12.00 -1.39 -7.61
C HIS A 115 -13.24 -1.88 -6.85
N GLY A 116 -14.32 -1.07 -6.81
CA GLY A 116 -15.60 -1.43 -6.20
C GLY A 116 -15.66 -1.22 -4.70
N SER A 117 -16.64 -1.85 -4.07
CA SER A 117 -16.95 -1.71 -2.62
C SER A 117 -15.87 -2.24 -1.69
N ASP A 118 -14.92 -3.02 -2.19
CA ASP A 118 -13.87 -3.67 -1.39
C ASP A 118 -12.72 -2.71 -1.04
N SER A 119 -12.83 -1.44 -1.49
CA SER A 119 -11.82 -0.40 -1.27
C SER A 119 -12.41 0.87 -0.63
N PRO A 120 -13.04 0.78 0.55
CA PRO A 120 -13.77 1.91 1.13
C PRO A 120 -12.84 3.08 1.50
N VAL A 121 -11.58 2.81 1.80
CA VAL A 121 -10.60 3.82 2.28
C VAL A 121 -9.60 4.17 1.22
N GLY A 122 -9.27 3.22 0.36
CA GLY A 122 -8.23 3.38 -0.63
C GLY A 122 -7.60 2.06 -1.07
N THR A 123 -6.60 2.17 -1.92
CA THR A 123 -5.81 1.04 -2.41
C THR A 123 -4.35 1.19 -2.03
N VAL A 124 -3.70 0.05 -1.78
CA VAL A 124 -2.25 -0.06 -1.59
C VAL A 124 -1.73 -0.97 -2.70
N ASP A 125 -1.09 -0.40 -3.69
CA ASP A 125 -0.56 -1.13 -4.85
C ASP A 125 0.94 -1.38 -4.70
N LEU A 126 1.31 -2.64 -4.59
CA LEU A 126 2.68 -3.09 -4.52
C LEU A 126 3.25 -3.17 -5.93
N ARG A 127 4.13 -2.26 -6.28
CA ARG A 127 4.82 -2.23 -7.55
C ARG A 127 6.06 -3.10 -7.50
N LEU A 128 6.10 -4.15 -8.33
CA LEU A 128 7.21 -5.07 -8.39
C LEU A 128 8.39 -4.47 -9.15
N LYS A 129 9.60 -4.77 -8.67
CA LYS A 129 10.82 -4.50 -9.40
C LYS A 129 10.82 -5.19 -10.75
N ARG A 130 11.18 -4.45 -11.79
CA ARG A 130 11.38 -4.97 -13.13
C ARG A 130 12.84 -4.82 -13.49
N LEU A 131 13.48 -5.93 -13.78
CA LEU A 131 14.87 -5.96 -14.21
C LEU A 131 14.90 -6.38 -15.68
N ASP A 132 15.36 -5.49 -16.54
CA ASP A 132 15.51 -5.80 -17.98
C ASP A 132 16.71 -6.70 -18.22
N TYR A 133 17.73 -6.59 -17.37
CA TYR A 133 18.93 -7.41 -17.42
C TYR A 133 19.64 -7.47 -16.06
N GLY A 134 20.18 -8.64 -15.72
CA GLY A 134 20.97 -8.84 -14.52
C GLY A 134 20.20 -9.32 -13.30
N GLY A 135 20.76 -9.08 -12.14
CA GLY A 135 20.15 -9.55 -10.90
C GLY A 135 20.74 -8.89 -9.66
N GLU A 136 20.07 -9.11 -8.54
CA GLU A 136 20.47 -8.64 -7.22
C GLU A 136 20.43 -9.82 -6.26
N VAL A 137 21.41 -9.90 -5.39
CA VAL A 137 21.43 -10.83 -4.25
C VAL A 137 21.66 -10.00 -3.01
N GLY A 138 20.85 -10.25 -1.99
CA GLY A 138 20.99 -9.54 -0.72
C GLY A 138 20.77 -10.46 0.45
N PHE A 139 21.34 -10.06 1.58
CA PHE A 139 21.08 -10.69 2.87
C PHE A 139 21.01 -9.63 3.96
N PHE A 140 20.22 -9.91 4.97
CA PHE A 140 20.06 -9.08 6.15
C PHE A 140 20.17 -9.96 7.39
N TYR A 141 20.87 -9.46 8.40
CA TYR A 141 20.92 -10.06 9.72
C TYR A 141 20.74 -8.97 10.76
N GLY A 142 19.76 -9.16 11.63
CA GLY A 142 19.45 -8.27 12.74
C GLY A 142 19.41 -9.02 14.05
N LYS A 143 19.91 -8.40 15.13
CA LYS A 143 19.86 -8.98 16.46
C LYS A 143 19.55 -7.93 17.50
N SER A 144 18.54 -8.18 18.31
CA SER A 144 18.27 -7.41 19.52
C SER A 144 18.54 -8.24 20.77
N SER A 145 19.01 -7.59 21.84
CA SER A 145 19.33 -8.22 23.11
C SER A 145 18.27 -7.87 24.16
N GLY A 146 18.18 -8.67 25.22
CA GLY A 146 17.27 -8.47 26.34
C GLY A 146 16.37 -9.66 26.62
N ASP A 147 15.38 -9.47 27.49
CA ASP A 147 14.45 -10.51 27.89
C ASP A 147 13.55 -10.99 26.73
N TYR A 148 13.30 -10.10 25.78
CA TYR A 148 12.52 -10.33 24.55
C TYR A 148 13.40 -10.18 23.32
N GLY A 149 14.62 -10.70 23.37
CA GLY A 149 15.55 -10.63 22.25
C GLY A 149 14.95 -11.25 20.99
N ARG A 150 15.22 -10.61 19.85
CA ARG A 150 14.80 -11.05 18.52
C ARG A 150 16.04 -11.22 17.65
N GLU A 151 16.04 -12.23 16.84
CA GLU A 151 17.07 -12.49 15.84
C GLU A 151 16.38 -12.70 14.50
N ASP A 152 16.74 -11.88 13.52
CA ASP A 152 16.18 -11.88 12.19
C ASP A 152 17.25 -12.22 11.18
N PHE A 153 16.95 -13.13 10.29
CA PHE A 153 17.75 -13.42 9.12
C PHE A 153 16.87 -13.38 7.88
N SER A 154 17.31 -12.67 6.84
CA SER A 154 16.68 -12.77 5.54
C SER A 154 17.72 -12.82 4.43
N ALA A 155 17.40 -13.57 3.38
CA ALA A 155 18.18 -13.63 2.16
C ALA A 155 17.25 -13.57 0.96
N HIS A 156 17.67 -12.87 -0.10
CA HIS A 156 16.89 -12.81 -1.32
C HIS A 156 17.81 -12.84 -2.55
N ILE A 157 17.21 -13.31 -3.63
CA ILE A 157 17.76 -13.22 -4.97
C ILE A 157 16.65 -12.78 -5.91
N ILE A 158 16.96 -11.85 -6.79
CA ILE A 158 16.07 -11.41 -7.85
C ILE A 158 16.89 -11.33 -9.14
N SER A 159 16.35 -11.81 -10.24
CA SER A 159 17.01 -11.74 -11.55
C SER A 159 15.98 -11.50 -12.63
N GLY A 160 16.36 -10.76 -13.64
CA GLY A 160 15.49 -10.43 -14.76
C GLY A 160 16.19 -10.51 -16.09
N ILE A 161 15.37 -10.75 -17.10
CA ILE A 161 15.72 -10.67 -18.50
C ILE A 161 14.55 -10.06 -19.25
N GLY A 162 14.83 -9.09 -20.09
CA GLY A 162 13.77 -8.42 -20.84
C GLY A 162 14.28 -7.63 -22.02
N ASN A 163 13.35 -7.12 -22.77
CA ASN A 163 13.53 -6.17 -23.84
C ASN A 163 12.26 -5.32 -23.99
N GLU A 164 12.18 -4.46 -25.01
CA GLU A 164 11.02 -3.61 -25.27
C GLU A 164 9.67 -4.35 -25.41
N LYS A 165 9.70 -5.67 -25.70
CA LYS A 165 8.49 -6.47 -25.95
C LYS A 165 8.09 -7.35 -24.78
N PHE A 166 9.04 -7.77 -23.95
CA PHE A 166 8.77 -8.61 -22.79
C PHE A 166 9.77 -8.36 -21.66
N ASN A 167 9.34 -8.60 -20.44
CA ASN A 167 10.17 -8.61 -19.25
C ASN A 167 9.78 -9.81 -18.40
N ILE A 168 10.76 -10.60 -17.98
CA ILE A 168 10.59 -11.70 -17.04
C ILE A 168 11.52 -11.44 -15.87
N THR A 169 10.93 -11.21 -14.70
CA THR A 169 11.67 -11.05 -13.44
C THR A 169 11.28 -12.18 -12.52
N VAL A 170 12.27 -12.87 -11.97
CA VAL A 170 12.09 -13.99 -11.04
C VAL A 170 12.82 -13.65 -9.75
N GLY A 171 12.16 -13.90 -8.61
CA GLY A 171 12.74 -13.68 -7.30
C GLY A 171 12.43 -14.82 -6.35
N ALA A 172 13.35 -15.05 -5.42
CA ALA A 172 13.16 -15.95 -4.28
C ALA A 172 13.68 -15.27 -3.02
N ALA A 173 12.94 -15.41 -1.91
CA ALA A 173 13.36 -14.91 -0.60
C ALA A 173 13.16 -15.98 0.45
N TYR A 174 14.04 -15.97 1.42
CA TYR A 174 13.94 -16.73 2.66
C TYR A 174 14.02 -15.76 3.82
N GLN A 175 13.18 -15.97 4.81
CA GLN A 175 13.16 -15.16 6.02
C GLN A 175 12.91 -16.05 7.24
N GLU A 176 13.64 -15.77 8.29
CA GLU A 176 13.50 -16.44 9.59
C GLU A 176 13.60 -15.40 10.70
N THR A 177 12.66 -15.48 11.63
CA THR A 177 12.64 -14.64 12.83
C THR A 177 12.55 -15.54 14.05
N THR A 178 13.53 -15.44 14.95
CA THR A 178 13.57 -16.18 16.20
C THR A 178 13.41 -15.24 17.38
N PHE A 179 12.47 -15.55 18.27
CA PHE A 179 12.22 -14.79 19.48
C PHE A 179 12.74 -15.53 20.71
N LYS A 180 13.39 -14.80 21.60
CA LYS A 180 13.74 -15.32 22.92
C LYS A 180 12.50 -15.20 23.83
N VAL A 181 11.99 -16.32 24.31
CA VAL A 181 10.90 -16.36 25.27
C VAL A 181 11.48 -16.34 26.69
N PRO A 182 11.10 -15.37 27.55
CA PRO A 182 11.55 -15.32 28.93
C PRO A 182 11.20 -16.61 29.69
N ARG A 183 12.10 -17.08 30.55
CA ARG A 183 11.90 -18.32 31.32
C ARG A 183 10.66 -18.33 32.23
N ARG A 184 10.08 -17.15 32.53
CA ARG A 184 8.85 -17.02 33.34
C ARG A 184 7.58 -17.55 32.66
N PHE A 185 7.63 -17.84 31.36
CA PHE A 185 6.49 -18.32 30.58
C PHE A 185 6.73 -19.73 29.98
N ARG A 186 7.71 -20.47 30.53
CA ARG A 186 7.93 -21.86 30.20
C ARG A 186 7.32 -22.80 31.22
#